data_8215f4b3ca3e3ed4ff2b97b41290cf1a
#
_entry.id   8215f4b3ca3e3ed4ff2b97b41290cf1a
#
_cell.length_a   1.000
_cell.length_b   1.000
_cell.length_c   1.000
_cell.angle_alpha   90.00
_cell.angle_beta   90.00
_cell.angle_gamma   90.00
#
_symmetry.space_group_name_H-M   'P 1'
#
loop_
_entity.id
_entity.type
_entity.pdbx_description
1 polymer ?
#
loop_
_entity_poly.entity_id
_entity_poly.type
_entity_poly.pdbx_seq_one_letter_code
_entity_poly.pdbx_strand_id
1 'polypeptide(L)'
;THEYGLAIPSGMVSSTGVGGLTLGGGVGYLARKYGLTIDNLLGAEMILADGSIVSANQNENTDLFWAIRGGGGNFGVVTEFTFQAHNLNTVYGGPTLWPIEQVEEIMEWFDGFIRTASDDINGFIATMIIPESPFPEHLHNKKFCGIVWCYVGDMTKAKEVFAPILAKKPIFAHVGELPYPAIQTMF
;
A
#
# COMPACT_ATOMS: atom_id res chain seq x y z
N THR A 1 -4.26 11.01 -10.87
CA THR A 1 -3.96 11.76 -9.62
C THR A 1 -2.52 12.22 -9.57
N HIS A 2 -1.55 11.38 -9.91
CA HIS A 2 -0.11 11.69 -9.83
C HIS A 2 0.30 12.95 -10.62
N GLU A 3 -0.25 13.18 -11.81
CA GLU A 3 -0.02 14.39 -12.63
C GLU A 3 -0.37 15.69 -11.90
N TYR A 4 -1.24 15.60 -10.89
CA TYR A 4 -1.64 16.73 -10.03
C TYR A 4 -0.92 16.75 -8.68
N GLY A 5 0.12 15.91 -8.49
CA GLY A 5 0.83 15.78 -7.22
C GLY A 5 0.00 15.13 -6.11
N LEU A 6 -1.03 14.36 -6.48
CA LEU A 6 -1.98 13.74 -5.56
C LEU A 6 -1.87 12.22 -5.58
N ALA A 7 -2.11 11.59 -4.43
CA ALA A 7 -2.24 10.14 -4.29
C ALA A 7 -3.52 9.77 -3.52
N ILE A 8 -4.06 8.60 -3.84
CA ILE A 8 -5.14 7.95 -3.09
C ILE A 8 -4.56 6.63 -2.57
N PRO A 9 -4.78 6.27 -1.29
CA PRO A 9 -4.42 4.94 -0.79
C PRO A 9 -5.04 3.85 -1.67
N SER A 10 -4.21 2.99 -2.21
CA SER A 10 -4.59 1.88 -3.08
C SER A 10 -3.83 0.62 -2.68
N GLY A 11 -4.16 -0.54 -3.26
CA GLY A 11 -3.53 -1.81 -2.93
C GLY A 11 -2.04 -1.88 -3.27
N MET A 12 -1.35 -2.91 -2.82
CA MET A 12 0.07 -3.16 -3.11
C MET A 12 0.31 -3.66 -4.53
N VAL A 13 -0.63 -4.43 -5.06
CA VAL A 13 -0.52 -5.11 -6.36
C VAL A 13 -1.16 -4.25 -7.43
N SER A 14 -0.38 -3.83 -8.42
CA SER A 14 -0.80 -2.88 -9.47
C SER A 14 -1.94 -3.39 -10.36
N SER A 15 -2.10 -4.71 -10.49
CA SER A 15 -3.15 -5.34 -11.29
C SER A 15 -4.49 -5.50 -10.56
N THR A 16 -4.57 -5.13 -9.28
CA THR A 16 -5.80 -5.25 -8.50
C THR A 16 -6.83 -4.20 -8.91
N GLY A 17 -8.04 -4.63 -9.25
CA GLY A 17 -9.14 -3.74 -9.61
C GLY A 17 -9.59 -2.86 -8.44
N VAL A 18 -9.66 -1.56 -8.66
CA VAL A 18 -9.96 -0.56 -7.62
C VAL A 18 -11.32 -0.78 -6.96
N GLY A 19 -12.32 -1.22 -7.71
CA GLY A 19 -13.68 -1.42 -7.18
C GLY A 19 -13.74 -2.49 -6.10
N GLY A 20 -13.29 -3.71 -6.43
CA GLY A 20 -13.27 -4.82 -5.45
C GLY A 20 -12.35 -4.56 -4.28
N LEU A 21 -11.18 -3.95 -4.52
CA LEU A 21 -10.26 -3.54 -3.48
C LEU A 21 -10.94 -2.57 -2.49
N THR A 22 -11.54 -1.50 -3.00
CA THR A 22 -12.19 -0.46 -2.19
C THR A 22 -13.31 -1.05 -1.34
N LEU A 23 -14.25 -1.78 -1.96
CA LEU A 23 -15.40 -2.33 -1.27
C LEU A 23 -15.04 -3.42 -0.24
N GLY A 24 -13.84 -4.02 -0.35
CA GLY A 24 -13.30 -4.98 0.62
C GLY A 24 -12.39 -4.37 1.69
N GLY A 25 -12.16 -3.05 1.65
CA GLY A 25 -11.28 -2.34 2.57
C GLY A 25 -10.07 -1.72 1.87
N GLY A 26 -9.18 -2.52 1.31
CA GLY A 26 -8.00 -2.09 0.55
C GLY A 26 -6.81 -1.70 1.41
N VAL A 27 -5.88 -2.64 1.59
CA VAL A 27 -4.59 -2.42 2.28
C VAL A 27 -3.50 -2.13 1.28
N GLY A 28 -2.73 -1.06 1.50
CA GLY A 28 -1.63 -0.69 0.63
C GLY A 28 -0.53 0.10 1.34
N TYR A 29 0.41 0.60 0.55
CA TYR A 29 1.61 1.29 1.06
C TYR A 29 1.33 2.52 1.93
N LEU A 30 0.20 3.18 1.73
CA LEU A 30 -0.18 4.39 2.44
C LEU A 30 -1.07 4.12 3.67
N ALA A 31 -1.40 2.84 3.95
CA ALA A 31 -2.43 2.49 4.94
C ALA A 31 -2.10 2.94 6.37
N ARG A 32 -0.82 2.98 6.76
CA ARG A 32 -0.46 3.47 8.10
C ARG A 32 -0.65 4.98 8.26
N LYS A 33 -0.40 5.74 7.19
CA LYS A 33 -0.51 7.21 7.22
C LYS A 33 -1.94 7.70 7.00
N TYR A 34 -2.66 7.10 6.07
CA TYR A 34 -3.92 7.62 5.58
C TYR A 34 -5.10 6.64 5.74
N GLY A 35 -4.89 5.50 6.39
CA GLY A 35 -5.91 4.46 6.51
C GLY A 35 -6.03 3.59 5.25
N LEU A 36 -7.02 2.73 5.25
CA LEU A 36 -7.36 1.86 4.13
C LEU A 36 -7.90 2.67 2.94
N THR A 37 -7.96 2.07 1.75
CA THR A 37 -8.60 2.71 0.59
C THR A 37 -10.03 3.15 0.91
N ILE A 38 -10.78 2.31 1.62
CA ILE A 38 -12.17 2.55 2.01
C ILE A 38 -12.34 3.70 3.01
N ASP A 39 -11.32 3.97 3.85
CA ASP A 39 -11.34 5.08 4.80
C ASP A 39 -11.25 6.43 4.09
N ASN A 40 -10.78 6.42 2.86
CA ASN A 40 -10.67 7.59 1.99
C ASN A 40 -11.85 7.71 1.00
N LEU A 41 -12.84 6.83 1.08
CA LEU A 41 -14.05 6.93 0.27
C LEU A 41 -14.98 8.01 0.84
N LEU A 42 -15.31 8.99 0.02
CA LEU A 42 -16.23 10.08 0.36
C LEU A 42 -17.65 9.80 -0.13
N GLY A 43 -17.80 9.03 -1.20
CA GLY A 43 -19.09 8.68 -1.78
C GLY A 43 -18.96 7.74 -2.97
N ALA A 44 -20.10 7.17 -3.35
CA ALA A 44 -20.23 6.31 -4.52
C ALA A 44 -21.57 6.55 -5.22
N GLU A 45 -21.57 6.46 -6.55
CA GLU A 45 -22.78 6.27 -7.34
C GLU A 45 -22.97 4.78 -7.60
N MET A 46 -24.20 4.30 -7.45
CA MET A 46 -24.50 2.87 -7.54
C MET A 46 -25.79 2.60 -8.32
N ILE A 47 -25.83 1.46 -8.98
CA ILE A 47 -27.05 0.88 -9.54
C ILE A 47 -27.50 -0.27 -8.63
N LEU A 48 -28.72 -0.17 -8.09
CA LEU A 48 -29.31 -1.17 -7.23
C LEU A 48 -29.95 -2.31 -8.03
N ALA A 49 -30.40 -3.37 -7.33
CA ALA A 49 -30.99 -4.56 -7.94
C ALA A 49 -32.30 -4.28 -8.71
N ASP A 50 -33.01 -3.22 -8.37
CA ASP A 50 -34.22 -2.77 -9.05
C ASP A 50 -33.93 -1.84 -10.26
N GLY A 51 -32.66 -1.58 -10.55
CA GLY A 51 -32.22 -0.70 -11.62
C GLY A 51 -32.18 0.79 -11.27
N SER A 52 -32.52 1.17 -10.05
CA SER A 52 -32.42 2.56 -9.60
C SER A 52 -30.95 2.98 -9.47
N ILE A 53 -30.67 4.24 -9.81
CA ILE A 53 -29.36 4.88 -9.63
C ILE A 53 -29.43 5.71 -8.35
N VAL A 54 -28.51 5.48 -7.43
CA VAL A 54 -28.46 6.18 -6.15
C VAL A 54 -27.05 6.66 -5.83
N SER A 55 -26.96 7.80 -5.13
CA SER A 55 -25.74 8.24 -4.50
C SER A 55 -25.68 7.74 -3.06
N ALA A 56 -24.53 7.27 -2.60
CA ALA A 56 -24.29 6.85 -1.23
C ALA A 56 -23.07 7.60 -0.67
N ASN A 57 -23.28 8.38 0.40
CA ASN A 57 -22.25 9.17 1.07
C ASN A 57 -22.68 9.44 2.54
N GLN A 58 -21.87 10.21 3.27
CA GLN A 58 -22.15 10.49 4.69
C GLN A 58 -23.47 11.27 4.95
N ASN A 59 -24.12 11.84 3.93
CA ASN A 59 -25.33 12.66 4.07
C ASN A 59 -26.53 12.05 3.34
N GLU A 60 -26.31 11.10 2.44
CA GLU A 60 -27.33 10.50 1.58
C GLU A 60 -27.13 8.98 1.50
N ASN A 61 -28.21 8.20 1.69
CA ASN A 61 -28.18 6.75 1.74
C ASN A 61 -27.06 6.24 2.67
N THR A 62 -27.04 6.78 3.90
CA THR A 62 -25.94 6.60 4.85
C THR A 62 -25.77 5.15 5.31
N ASP A 63 -26.83 4.37 5.37
CA ASP A 63 -26.84 2.95 5.65
C ASP A 63 -26.21 2.14 4.51
N LEU A 64 -26.53 2.49 3.26
CA LEU A 64 -25.88 1.92 2.09
C LEU A 64 -24.39 2.29 2.04
N PHE A 65 -24.05 3.57 2.32
CA PHE A 65 -22.67 4.00 2.40
C PHE A 65 -21.86 3.26 3.46
N TRP A 66 -22.47 3.00 4.61
CA TRP A 66 -21.87 2.16 5.64
C TRP A 66 -21.70 0.72 5.15
N ALA A 67 -22.72 0.14 4.51
CA ALA A 67 -22.74 -1.26 4.07
C ALA A 67 -21.67 -1.57 3.01
N ILE A 68 -21.44 -0.67 2.04
CA ILE A 68 -20.43 -0.84 1.00
C ILE A 68 -19.00 -0.67 1.52
N ARG A 69 -18.82 -0.11 2.72
CA ARG A 69 -17.51 0.06 3.36
C ARG A 69 -17.09 -1.22 4.09
N GLY A 70 -16.71 -2.23 3.29
CA GLY A 70 -16.28 -3.56 3.72
C GLY A 70 -17.24 -4.69 3.38
N GLY A 71 -18.50 -4.39 3.04
CA GLY A 71 -19.51 -5.38 2.68
C GLY A 71 -19.41 -5.91 1.24
N GLY A 72 -18.48 -5.41 0.46
CA GLY A 72 -18.24 -5.85 -0.91
C GLY A 72 -19.37 -5.48 -1.88
N GLY A 73 -19.51 -6.25 -2.95
CA GLY A 73 -20.45 -6.02 -4.04
C GLY A 73 -21.90 -6.52 -3.79
N ASN A 74 -22.30 -6.76 -2.56
CA ASN A 74 -23.61 -7.37 -2.25
C ASN A 74 -24.81 -6.41 -2.40
N PHE A 75 -24.56 -5.11 -2.51
CA PHE A 75 -25.58 -4.06 -2.43
C PHE A 75 -25.91 -3.40 -3.77
N GLY A 76 -25.17 -3.72 -4.82
CA GLY A 76 -25.36 -3.16 -6.17
C GLY A 76 -24.05 -3.04 -6.93
N VAL A 77 -24.10 -2.40 -8.08
CA VAL A 77 -22.93 -2.13 -8.93
C VAL A 77 -22.52 -0.68 -8.77
N VAL A 78 -21.29 -0.43 -8.32
CA VAL A 78 -20.76 0.92 -8.22
C VAL A 78 -20.31 1.37 -9.62
N THR A 79 -20.79 2.52 -10.05
CA THR A 79 -20.45 3.17 -11.33
C THR A 79 -19.40 4.25 -11.16
N GLU A 80 -19.37 4.91 -9.98
CA GLU A 80 -18.41 5.96 -9.67
C GLU A 80 -18.00 5.91 -8.19
N PHE A 81 -16.73 6.17 -7.92
CA PHE A 81 -16.19 6.40 -6.58
C PHE A 81 -15.65 7.82 -6.45
N THR A 82 -15.99 8.49 -5.36
CA THR A 82 -15.38 9.77 -4.96
C THR A 82 -14.45 9.55 -3.78
N PHE A 83 -13.17 9.86 -3.95
CA PHE A 83 -12.14 9.67 -2.91
C PHE A 83 -11.56 10.98 -2.39
N GLN A 84 -11.16 10.95 -1.12
CA GLN A 84 -10.22 11.91 -0.58
C GLN A 84 -8.83 11.62 -1.14
N ALA A 85 -8.25 12.57 -1.86
CA ALA A 85 -6.86 12.52 -2.30
C ALA A 85 -5.95 13.30 -1.34
N HIS A 86 -4.68 12.91 -1.29
CA HIS A 86 -3.65 13.51 -0.43
C HIS A 86 -2.51 14.08 -1.28
N ASN A 87 -1.92 15.20 -0.82
CA ASN A 87 -0.74 15.78 -1.44
C ASN A 87 0.45 14.83 -1.23
N LEU A 88 0.75 14.04 -2.24
CA LEU A 88 1.84 13.08 -2.25
C LEU A 88 2.24 12.77 -3.68
N ASN A 89 3.49 13.05 -4.01
CA ASN A 89 4.06 12.79 -5.33
C ASN A 89 5.23 11.81 -5.25
N THR A 90 6.13 12.06 -4.29
CA THR A 90 7.37 11.31 -4.11
C THR A 90 7.35 10.60 -2.76
N VAL A 91 7.89 9.40 -2.74
CA VAL A 91 8.10 8.59 -1.53
C VAL A 91 9.58 8.21 -1.45
N TYR A 92 10.03 7.81 -0.27
CA TYR A 92 11.33 7.16 -0.10
C TYR A 92 11.09 5.70 0.26
N GLY A 93 11.59 4.77 -0.54
CA GLY A 93 11.30 3.36 -0.29
C GLY A 93 11.96 2.43 -1.30
N GLY A 94 11.49 1.22 -1.31
CA GLY A 94 11.98 0.14 -2.15
C GLY A 94 12.30 -1.13 -1.38
N PRO A 95 12.80 -2.18 -2.04
CA PRO A 95 13.03 -3.49 -1.46
C PRO A 95 14.34 -3.57 -0.67
N THR A 96 14.28 -4.31 0.44
CA THR A 96 15.42 -4.86 1.15
C THR A 96 15.25 -6.36 1.28
N LEU A 97 16.32 -7.15 1.07
CA LEU A 97 16.27 -8.61 1.08
C LEU A 97 17.30 -9.19 2.03
N TRP A 98 16.91 -10.26 2.72
CA TRP A 98 17.76 -11.09 3.59
C TRP A 98 17.67 -12.56 3.18
N PRO A 99 18.71 -13.37 3.43
CA PRO A 99 18.64 -14.82 3.27
C PRO A 99 17.43 -15.41 4.01
N ILE A 100 16.81 -16.44 3.46
CA ILE A 100 15.61 -17.05 4.07
C ILE A 100 15.86 -17.59 5.49
N GLU A 101 17.10 -17.97 5.77
CA GLU A 101 17.54 -18.47 7.08
C GLU A 101 17.41 -17.41 8.19
N GLN A 102 17.34 -16.11 7.82
CA GLN A 102 17.16 -14.99 8.76
C GLN A 102 15.68 -14.57 8.91
N VAL A 103 14.76 -15.28 8.28
CA VAL A 103 13.34 -14.85 8.25
C VAL A 103 12.75 -14.64 9.64
N GLU A 104 13.02 -15.52 10.57
CA GLU A 104 12.52 -15.45 11.96
C GLU A 104 13.05 -14.20 12.67
N GLU A 105 14.37 -13.98 12.63
CA GLU A 105 15.00 -12.78 13.20
C GLU A 105 14.46 -11.48 12.59
N ILE A 106 14.32 -11.46 11.26
CA ILE A 106 13.85 -10.26 10.55
C ILE A 106 12.38 -9.99 10.85
N MET A 107 11.53 -11.02 10.95
CA MET A 107 10.12 -10.86 11.30
C MET A 107 9.94 -10.34 12.73
N GLU A 108 10.66 -10.88 13.70
CA GLU A 108 10.64 -10.41 15.08
C GLU A 108 11.10 -8.95 15.19
N TRP A 109 12.22 -8.63 14.53
CA TRP A 109 12.71 -7.27 14.48
C TRP A 109 11.73 -6.32 13.80
N PHE A 110 11.14 -6.73 12.65
CA PHE A 110 10.17 -5.92 11.91
C PHE A 110 8.94 -5.61 12.75
N ASP A 111 8.39 -6.60 13.47
CA ASP A 111 7.23 -6.38 14.36
C ASP A 111 7.55 -5.33 15.44
N GLY A 112 8.72 -5.46 16.09
CA GLY A 112 9.16 -4.48 17.09
C GLY A 112 9.41 -3.09 16.50
N PHE A 113 10.04 -3.02 15.33
CA PHE A 113 10.34 -1.78 14.63
C PHE A 113 9.06 -1.05 14.20
N ILE A 114 8.15 -1.75 13.50
CA ILE A 114 6.99 -1.11 12.89
C ILE A 114 5.98 -0.61 13.93
N ARG A 115 5.90 -1.24 15.10
CA ARG A 115 5.05 -0.80 16.23
C ARG A 115 5.50 0.52 16.85
N THR A 116 6.79 0.82 16.78
CA THR A 116 7.37 2.03 17.39
C THR A 116 7.72 3.12 16.37
N ALA A 117 7.75 2.77 15.09
CA ALA A 117 8.01 3.70 14.00
C ALA A 117 6.84 4.66 13.79
N SER A 118 7.15 5.86 13.26
CA SER A 118 6.13 6.80 12.80
C SER A 118 5.20 6.15 11.79
N ASP A 119 3.93 6.58 11.75
CA ASP A 119 2.97 6.17 10.72
C ASP A 119 3.35 6.62 9.31
N ASP A 120 4.36 7.48 9.19
CA ASP A 120 4.91 7.90 7.90
C ASP A 120 5.66 6.77 7.17
N ILE A 121 6.10 5.72 7.86
CA ILE A 121 6.75 4.56 7.24
C ILE A 121 5.84 3.33 7.30
N ASN A 122 5.73 2.66 6.17
CA ASN A 122 5.09 1.35 6.06
C ASN A 122 6.05 0.35 5.41
N GLY A 123 5.83 -0.96 5.66
CA GLY A 123 6.59 -2.04 5.06
C GLY A 123 5.73 -3.29 4.93
N PHE A 124 5.89 -3.99 3.80
CA PHE A 124 5.28 -5.29 3.59
C PHE A 124 6.36 -6.35 3.53
N ILE A 125 6.30 -7.27 4.49
CA ILE A 125 7.22 -8.42 4.55
C ILE A 125 6.64 -9.59 3.75
N ALA A 126 7.48 -10.21 2.95
CA ALA A 126 7.12 -11.42 2.21
C ALA A 126 8.32 -12.36 2.09
N THR A 127 8.05 -13.64 1.98
CA THR A 127 9.05 -14.61 1.51
C THR A 127 8.80 -14.91 0.05
N MET A 128 9.88 -14.92 -0.75
CA MET A 128 9.77 -15.11 -2.20
C MET A 128 10.98 -15.83 -2.77
N ILE A 129 10.81 -16.35 -3.98
CA ILE A 129 11.91 -16.78 -4.84
C ILE A 129 12.22 -15.59 -5.74
N ILE A 130 13.48 -15.15 -5.74
CA ILE A 130 13.90 -13.99 -6.54
C ILE A 130 13.88 -14.34 -8.02
N PRO A 131 13.14 -13.56 -8.84
CA PRO A 131 13.14 -13.73 -10.29
C PRO A 131 14.46 -13.26 -10.92
N GLU A 132 14.67 -13.60 -12.20
CA GLU A 132 15.89 -13.22 -12.92
C GLU A 132 16.02 -11.70 -13.13
N SER A 133 14.92 -11.01 -13.36
CA SER A 133 14.92 -9.56 -13.54
C SER A 133 13.97 -8.89 -12.54
N PRO A 134 14.31 -7.73 -11.98
CA PRO A 134 15.50 -6.88 -12.22
C PRO A 134 16.67 -7.13 -11.24
N PHE A 135 16.76 -8.32 -10.64
CA PHE A 135 17.73 -8.60 -9.59
C PHE A 135 19.08 -9.08 -10.12
N PRO A 136 20.19 -8.89 -9.35
CA PRO A 136 21.50 -9.43 -9.70
C PRO A 136 21.51 -10.97 -9.83
N GLU A 137 22.27 -11.50 -10.80
CA GLU A 137 22.31 -12.93 -11.13
C GLU A 137 22.59 -13.85 -9.93
N HIS A 138 23.47 -13.43 -9.02
CA HIS A 138 23.83 -14.22 -7.84
C HIS A 138 22.67 -14.44 -6.84
N LEU A 139 21.56 -13.69 -6.98
CA LEU A 139 20.35 -13.82 -6.17
C LEU A 139 19.27 -14.66 -6.84
N HIS A 140 19.37 -14.90 -8.16
CA HIS A 140 18.31 -15.59 -8.92
C HIS A 140 17.97 -16.96 -8.35
N ASN A 141 16.70 -17.32 -8.40
CA ASN A 141 16.14 -18.61 -8.01
C ASN A 141 16.40 -19.03 -6.55
N LYS A 142 16.89 -18.11 -5.71
CA LYS A 142 17.06 -18.34 -4.27
C LYS A 142 15.84 -17.85 -3.48
N LYS A 143 15.61 -18.47 -2.33
CA LYS A 143 14.56 -18.03 -1.38
C LYS A 143 15.09 -16.90 -0.50
N PHE A 144 14.28 -15.87 -0.33
CA PHE A 144 14.59 -14.71 0.51
C PHE A 144 13.40 -14.29 1.36
N CYS A 145 13.70 -13.65 2.48
CA CYS A 145 12.79 -12.77 3.19
C CYS A 145 13.00 -11.35 2.67
N GLY A 146 11.95 -10.69 2.22
CA GLY A 146 12.00 -9.33 1.68
C GLY A 146 11.02 -8.40 2.37
N ILE A 147 11.40 -7.13 2.48
CA ILE A 147 10.48 -6.07 2.89
C ILE A 147 10.52 -4.98 1.83
N VAL A 148 9.35 -4.61 1.31
CA VAL A 148 9.21 -3.42 0.48
C VAL A 148 8.71 -2.28 1.35
N TRP A 149 9.51 -1.23 1.45
CA TRP A 149 9.28 -0.07 2.31
C TRP A 149 8.68 1.09 1.53
N CYS A 150 7.83 1.86 2.21
CA CYS A 150 7.31 3.13 1.72
C CYS A 150 7.29 4.14 2.86
N TYR A 151 8.05 5.23 2.71
CA TYR A 151 8.09 6.35 3.64
C TYR A 151 7.56 7.60 2.95
N VAL A 152 6.62 8.27 3.59
CA VAL A 152 5.88 9.43 3.09
C VAL A 152 6.02 10.67 3.98
N GLY A 153 6.96 10.65 4.90
CA GLY A 153 7.25 11.77 5.78
C GLY A 153 8.20 12.80 5.14
N ASP A 154 8.86 13.57 5.99
CA ASP A 154 9.87 14.55 5.57
C ASP A 154 11.07 13.85 4.90
N MET A 155 11.26 14.07 3.59
CA MET A 155 12.33 13.44 2.80
C MET A 155 13.73 13.74 3.34
N THR A 156 13.92 14.87 4.03
CA THR A 156 15.22 15.19 4.65
C THR A 156 15.60 14.22 5.78
N LYS A 157 14.60 13.58 6.40
CA LYS A 157 14.75 12.59 7.47
C LYS A 157 14.78 11.14 6.97
N ALA A 158 14.53 10.91 5.70
CA ALA A 158 14.41 9.56 5.15
C ALA A 158 15.61 8.67 5.46
N LYS A 159 16.82 9.19 5.32
CA LYS A 159 18.06 8.44 5.62
C LYS A 159 18.17 8.05 7.11
N GLU A 160 17.74 8.92 8.02
CA GLU A 160 17.71 8.65 9.45
C GLU A 160 16.68 7.55 9.77
N VAL A 161 15.49 7.65 9.20
CA VAL A 161 14.41 6.64 9.35
C VAL A 161 14.84 5.27 8.83
N PHE A 162 15.62 5.23 7.73
CA PHE A 162 16.10 3.97 7.14
C PHE A 162 17.40 3.44 7.79
N ALA A 163 18.10 4.20 8.61
CA ALA A 163 19.35 3.77 9.25
C ALA A 163 19.18 2.44 10.04
N PRO A 164 18.15 2.24 10.90
CA PRO A 164 17.96 0.98 11.60
C PRO A 164 17.63 -0.20 10.68
N ILE A 165 17.00 0.05 9.53
CA ILE A 165 16.70 -0.98 8.52
C ILE A 165 18.01 -1.46 7.87
N LEU A 166 18.84 -0.51 7.44
CA LEU A 166 20.12 -0.81 6.81
C LEU A 166 21.15 -1.39 7.78
N ALA A 167 21.03 -1.07 9.09
CA ALA A 167 21.84 -1.68 10.14
C ALA A 167 21.62 -3.19 10.29
N LYS A 168 20.47 -3.73 9.80
CA LYS A 168 20.20 -5.17 9.70
C LYS A 168 20.93 -5.86 8.55
N LYS A 169 21.77 -5.13 7.82
CA LYS A 169 22.66 -5.64 6.77
C LYS A 169 21.96 -6.51 5.73
N PRO A 170 20.92 -5.99 5.05
CA PRO A 170 20.31 -6.72 3.94
C PRO A 170 21.37 -7.07 2.89
N ILE A 171 21.27 -8.25 2.27
CA ILE A 171 22.16 -8.65 1.17
C ILE A 171 21.86 -7.90 -0.13
N PHE A 172 20.66 -7.33 -0.21
CA PHE A 172 20.24 -6.44 -1.27
C PHE A 172 19.38 -5.32 -0.67
N ALA A 173 19.68 -4.08 -1.04
CA ALA A 173 18.90 -2.92 -0.69
C ALA A 173 18.85 -1.97 -1.88
N HIS A 174 17.66 -1.69 -2.37
CA HIS A 174 17.42 -0.70 -3.40
C HIS A 174 16.36 0.27 -2.90
N VAL A 175 16.78 1.16 -2.00
CA VAL A 175 15.91 2.17 -1.37
C VAL A 175 16.35 3.56 -1.75
N GLY A 176 15.41 4.43 -2.08
CA GLY A 176 15.68 5.79 -2.51
C GLY A 176 14.38 6.58 -2.73
N GLU A 177 14.54 7.80 -3.20
CA GLU A 177 13.42 8.62 -3.63
C GLU A 177 12.89 8.13 -4.97
N LEU A 178 11.57 7.96 -5.05
CA LEU A 178 10.88 7.54 -6.28
C LEU A 178 9.47 8.12 -6.31
N PRO A 179 8.88 8.30 -7.52
CA PRO A 179 7.47 8.65 -7.64
C PRO A 179 6.56 7.58 -7.00
N TYR A 180 5.49 8.00 -6.31
CA TYR A 180 4.56 7.05 -5.68
C TYR A 180 4.03 5.97 -6.62
N PRO A 181 3.66 6.24 -7.90
CA PRO A 181 3.25 5.18 -8.81
C PRO A 181 4.33 4.11 -9.07
N ALA A 182 5.61 4.45 -8.96
CA ALA A 182 6.68 3.49 -9.20
C ALA A 182 6.75 2.41 -8.11
N ILE A 183 6.47 2.75 -6.83
CA ILE A 183 6.41 1.74 -5.77
C ILE A 183 5.20 0.82 -5.93
N GLN A 184 4.11 1.31 -6.51
CA GLN A 184 2.89 0.55 -6.80
C GLN A 184 3.11 -0.58 -7.84
N THR A 185 4.18 -0.50 -8.63
CA THR A 185 4.49 -1.48 -9.68
C THR A 185 5.55 -2.50 -9.25
N MET A 186 5.92 -2.54 -7.97
CA MET A 186 6.93 -3.48 -7.47
C MET A 186 6.40 -4.90 -7.24
N PHE A 187 5.05 -5.09 -7.31
CA PHE A 187 4.36 -6.38 -7.23
C PHE A 187 3.33 -6.54 -8.34
#